data_3961a88048526a0c67eacfccabaa7919
#
_entry.id   3961a88048526a0c67eacfccabaa7919
#
_cell.length_a   1.000
_cell.length_b   1.000
_cell.length_c   1.000
_cell.angle_alpha   90.00
_cell.angle_beta   90.00
_cell.angle_gamma   90.00
#
_symmetry.space_group_name_H-M   'P 1'
#
loop_
_entity.id
_entity.type
_entity.pdbx_description
1 polymer ?
#
loop_
_entity_poly.entity_id
_entity_poly.type
_entity_poly.pdbx_seq_one_letter_code
_entity_poly.pdbx_strand_id
1 'polypeptide(L)'
;LQAVKDIAEFYLEQLDIPVVGITGSVGKTSTKEVIASVLKEKYRTLKTQGNFNNELGLPLTVFRLRDEDEIAVLEMGISDFGEMTRLAKIAKPDTCVITNIGTCHLENLGDRDGVLKAKTEIFQYVKRNIVLNGDDDKLSTVKEYNGMQPVFFGNGENASVTCENVESRGLKGMSCDICLKGKMAENGELQTFHVDIPMPGRHMVSNALAAAAVGRLYGLNAEQIKNGIESLEPVSGRFNMIETDKFMIVDDCYNANPMSMKASLDVLQDGLGRKVAILGDMGELGTDEVALHEGVGVHAGQCRIDACICVGPLAAHIAEKASQTNPDLTVIREKDLESLLKNLNTYVKPGDTILVKASHFMKFENVVKALQEM
;
A
#
# COMPACT_ATOMS: atom_id res chain seq x y z
N LEU A 1 -25.02 14.77 -0.73
CA LEU A 1 -23.69 14.35 -0.27
C LEU A 1 -23.22 15.16 0.95
N GLN A 2 -23.38 16.52 0.96
CA GLN A 2 -22.93 17.36 2.08
C GLN A 2 -23.57 16.96 3.42
N ALA A 3 -24.89 16.76 3.46
CA ALA A 3 -25.58 16.33 4.68
C ALA A 3 -25.04 15.00 5.26
N VAL A 4 -24.64 14.05 4.39
CA VAL A 4 -24.04 12.77 4.82
C VAL A 4 -22.68 13.01 5.51
N LYS A 5 -21.88 13.94 4.97
CA LYS A 5 -20.59 14.33 5.56
C LYS A 5 -20.78 15.02 6.92
N ASP A 6 -21.72 15.98 6.99
CA ASP A 6 -22.00 16.73 8.22
C ASP A 6 -22.52 15.82 9.34
N ILE A 7 -23.39 14.85 9.00
CA ILE A 7 -23.88 13.85 9.95
C ILE A 7 -22.74 12.92 10.41
N ALA A 8 -21.86 12.50 9.51
CA ALA A 8 -20.72 11.65 9.87
C ALA A 8 -19.72 12.38 10.77
N GLU A 9 -19.42 13.66 10.47
CA GLU A 9 -18.58 14.51 11.33
C GLU A 9 -19.19 14.60 12.73
N PHE A 10 -20.46 14.97 12.83
CA PHE A 10 -21.16 15.07 14.11
C PHE A 10 -21.19 13.74 14.87
N TYR A 11 -21.51 12.63 14.18
CA TYR A 11 -21.58 11.31 14.80
C TYR A 11 -20.24 10.87 15.39
N LEU A 12 -19.15 11.07 14.63
CA LEU A 12 -17.81 10.72 15.11
C LEU A 12 -17.38 11.57 16.32
N GLU A 13 -17.75 12.84 16.35
CA GLU A 13 -17.52 13.71 17.52
C GLU A 13 -18.25 13.25 18.78
N GLN A 14 -19.46 12.66 18.63
CA GLN A 14 -20.21 12.16 19.80
C GLN A 14 -19.59 10.88 20.39
N LEU A 15 -18.91 10.07 19.57
CA LEU A 15 -18.25 8.84 20.03
C LEU A 15 -16.95 9.12 20.81
N ASP A 16 -16.32 10.28 20.57
CA ASP A 16 -15.07 10.74 21.21
C ASP A 16 -13.96 9.68 21.26
N ILE A 17 -13.86 8.86 20.22
CA ILE A 17 -12.81 7.83 20.09
C ILE A 17 -11.62 8.35 19.29
N PRO A 18 -10.39 7.90 19.59
CA PRO A 18 -9.22 8.27 18.80
C PRO A 18 -9.31 7.74 17.37
N VAL A 19 -8.83 8.54 16.43
CA VAL A 19 -8.80 8.23 15.01
C VAL A 19 -7.38 8.25 14.48
N VAL A 20 -6.99 7.19 13.78
CA VAL A 20 -5.77 7.12 12.97
C VAL A 20 -6.16 7.31 11.51
N GLY A 21 -5.80 8.44 10.91
CA GLY A 21 -6.02 8.75 9.50
C GLY A 21 -4.81 8.34 8.65
N ILE A 22 -5.03 7.58 7.58
CA ILE A 22 -3.94 7.06 6.75
C ILE A 22 -4.12 7.53 5.31
N THR A 23 -3.07 8.14 4.75
CA THR A 23 -3.01 8.51 3.33
C THR A 23 -1.63 8.20 2.74
N GLY A 24 -1.46 8.46 1.46
CA GLY A 24 -0.22 8.24 0.70
C GLY A 24 -0.53 7.89 -0.75
N SER A 25 0.49 7.84 -1.57
CA SER A 25 0.34 7.46 -2.98
C SER A 25 0.12 5.96 -3.13
N VAL A 26 0.95 5.16 -2.45
CA VAL A 26 0.94 3.69 -2.47
C VAL A 26 0.94 3.16 -1.05
N GLY A 27 0.40 1.94 -0.85
CA GLY A 27 0.50 1.22 0.42
C GLY A 27 -0.53 1.61 1.48
N LYS A 28 -1.44 2.56 1.22
CA LYS A 28 -2.47 2.98 2.19
C LYS A 28 -3.23 1.82 2.80
N THR A 29 -3.78 0.95 1.97
CA THR A 29 -4.59 -0.19 2.42
C THR A 29 -3.76 -1.18 3.22
N SER A 30 -2.58 -1.56 2.72
CA SER A 30 -1.69 -2.48 3.44
C SER A 30 -1.22 -1.88 4.77
N THR A 31 -0.84 -0.59 4.80
CA THR A 31 -0.47 0.10 6.05
C THR A 31 -1.65 0.14 7.03
N LYS A 32 -2.87 0.43 6.56
CA LYS A 32 -4.09 0.39 7.36
C LYS A 32 -4.30 -0.99 7.98
N GLU A 33 -4.10 -2.05 7.21
CA GLU A 33 -4.27 -3.41 7.70
C GLU A 33 -3.27 -3.75 8.81
N VAL A 34 -1.97 -3.43 8.61
CA VAL A 34 -0.94 -3.69 9.63
C VAL A 34 -1.20 -2.84 10.88
N ILE A 35 -1.52 -1.55 10.73
CA ILE A 35 -1.84 -0.67 11.87
C ILE A 35 -3.06 -1.20 12.64
N ALA A 36 -4.12 -1.58 11.93
CA ALA A 36 -5.32 -2.11 12.57
C ALA A 36 -5.05 -3.45 13.27
N SER A 37 -4.21 -4.33 12.69
CA SER A 37 -3.80 -5.59 13.29
C SER A 37 -3.01 -5.35 14.59
N VAL A 38 -2.07 -4.40 14.59
CA VAL A 38 -1.31 -4.01 15.79
C VAL A 38 -2.24 -3.40 16.85
N LEU A 39 -3.11 -2.46 16.49
CA LEU A 39 -4.00 -1.82 17.47
C LEU A 39 -5.01 -2.78 18.09
N LYS A 40 -5.43 -3.82 17.38
CA LYS A 40 -6.32 -4.88 17.88
C LYS A 40 -5.75 -5.67 19.07
N GLU A 41 -4.44 -5.69 19.25
CA GLU A 41 -3.81 -6.32 20.41
C GLU A 41 -4.16 -5.64 21.75
N LYS A 42 -4.74 -4.44 21.67
CA LYS A 42 -5.10 -3.67 22.86
C LYS A 42 -6.48 -3.06 22.80
N TYR A 43 -7.00 -2.74 21.60
CA TYR A 43 -8.22 -1.96 21.41
C TYR A 43 -9.22 -2.67 20.50
N ARG A 44 -10.51 -2.51 20.76
CA ARG A 44 -11.55 -2.83 19.77
C ARG A 44 -11.46 -1.83 18.63
N THR A 45 -10.90 -2.28 17.53
CA THR A 45 -10.47 -1.45 16.41
C THR A 45 -11.42 -1.62 15.22
N LEU A 46 -12.10 -0.53 14.82
CA LEU A 46 -12.78 -0.45 13.54
C LEU A 46 -11.81 0.08 12.48
N LYS A 47 -11.85 -0.49 11.29
CA LYS A 47 -11.06 0.00 10.13
C LYS A 47 -11.92 0.19 8.89
N THR A 48 -11.44 1.04 7.96
CA THR A 48 -12.01 1.17 6.62
C THR A 48 -12.02 -0.19 5.92
N GLN A 49 -13.18 -0.60 5.40
CA GLN A 49 -13.32 -1.81 4.58
C GLN A 49 -13.20 -1.46 3.09
N GLY A 50 -12.59 -2.39 2.34
CA GLY A 50 -12.44 -2.23 0.89
C GLY A 50 -11.82 -0.88 0.53
N ASN A 51 -12.49 -0.15 -0.37
CA ASN A 51 -12.08 1.17 -0.86
C ASN A 51 -13.00 2.31 -0.35
N PHE A 52 -13.66 2.15 0.79
CA PHE A 52 -14.49 3.21 1.38
C PHE A 52 -13.65 4.34 1.99
N ASN A 53 -12.75 4.90 1.18
CA ASN A 53 -11.74 5.87 1.57
C ASN A 53 -11.90 7.26 0.93
N ASN A 54 -12.97 7.46 0.15
CA ASN A 54 -13.29 8.72 -0.51
C ASN A 54 -14.41 9.49 0.20
N GLU A 55 -14.87 10.60 -0.37
CA GLU A 55 -15.87 11.50 0.23
C GLU A 55 -17.25 10.86 0.51
N LEU A 56 -17.56 9.73 -0.11
CA LEU A 56 -18.76 8.94 0.21
C LEU A 56 -18.42 7.75 1.12
N GLY A 57 -17.32 7.07 0.85
CA GLY A 57 -16.93 5.85 1.57
C GLY A 57 -16.51 6.11 3.01
N LEU A 58 -15.79 7.22 3.27
CA LEU A 58 -15.38 7.57 4.63
C LEU A 58 -16.58 7.79 5.58
N PRO A 59 -17.61 8.60 5.23
CA PRO A 59 -18.84 8.70 6.02
C PRO A 59 -19.52 7.36 6.28
N LEU A 60 -19.61 6.49 5.26
CA LEU A 60 -20.18 5.15 5.40
C LEU A 60 -19.38 4.27 6.36
N THR A 61 -18.06 4.43 6.39
CA THR A 61 -17.20 3.76 7.36
C THR A 61 -17.46 4.29 8.76
N VAL A 62 -17.57 5.61 8.94
CA VAL A 62 -17.87 6.25 10.22
C VAL A 62 -19.22 5.77 10.79
N PHE A 63 -20.24 5.63 9.97
CA PHE A 63 -21.55 5.12 10.42
C PHE A 63 -21.57 3.66 10.89
N ARG A 64 -20.47 2.93 10.70
CA ARG A 64 -20.29 1.56 11.22
C ARG A 64 -19.74 1.54 12.64
N LEU A 65 -19.15 2.63 13.10
CA LEU A 65 -18.67 2.76 14.49
C LEU A 65 -19.82 2.60 15.49
N ARG A 66 -19.51 2.02 16.63
CA ARG A 66 -20.41 1.78 17.75
C ARG A 66 -19.74 2.21 19.05
N ASP A 67 -20.52 2.34 20.10
CA ASP A 67 -20.03 2.74 21.44
C ASP A 67 -18.98 1.79 22.01
N GLU A 68 -18.95 0.54 21.56
CA GLU A 68 -17.95 -0.44 21.98
C GLU A 68 -16.61 -0.32 21.24
N ASP A 69 -16.53 0.40 20.11
CA ASP A 69 -15.27 0.62 19.42
C ASP A 69 -14.41 1.62 20.19
N GLU A 70 -13.12 1.30 20.34
CA GLU A 70 -12.18 2.09 21.14
C GLU A 70 -11.21 2.91 20.31
N ILE A 71 -11.06 2.56 19.02
CA ILE A 71 -10.22 3.29 18.06
C ILE A 71 -10.66 3.03 16.63
N ALA A 72 -10.57 4.05 15.77
CA ALA A 72 -10.84 3.94 14.35
C ALA A 72 -9.57 4.12 13.50
N VAL A 73 -9.38 3.26 12.48
CA VAL A 73 -8.32 3.36 11.49
C VAL A 73 -8.93 3.66 10.14
N LEU A 74 -8.85 4.92 9.71
CA LEU A 74 -9.54 5.45 8.54
C LEU A 74 -8.57 5.72 7.39
N GLU A 75 -8.75 4.98 6.29
CA GLU A 75 -8.02 5.21 5.04
C GLU A 75 -8.63 6.42 4.32
N MET A 76 -7.78 7.32 3.81
CA MET A 76 -8.17 8.53 3.09
C MET A 76 -7.49 8.57 1.73
N GLY A 77 -8.26 8.32 0.69
CA GLY A 77 -7.85 8.38 -0.71
C GLY A 77 -8.31 9.69 -1.35
N ILE A 78 -7.44 10.33 -2.10
CA ILE A 78 -7.72 11.58 -2.82
C ILE A 78 -7.19 11.51 -4.24
N SER A 79 -7.86 12.22 -5.13
CA SER A 79 -7.48 12.39 -6.54
C SER A 79 -7.27 13.87 -6.89
N ASP A 80 -7.74 14.83 -6.07
CA ASP A 80 -7.69 16.26 -6.35
C ASP A 80 -7.43 17.07 -5.07
N PHE A 81 -7.05 18.34 -5.25
CA PHE A 81 -6.88 19.31 -4.17
C PHE A 81 -8.20 19.54 -3.40
N GLY A 82 -8.08 19.78 -2.10
CA GLY A 82 -9.20 20.04 -1.20
C GLY A 82 -10.00 18.79 -0.82
N GLU A 83 -9.84 17.64 -1.48
CA GLU A 83 -10.50 16.39 -1.07
C GLU A 83 -9.99 15.93 0.29
N MET A 84 -8.67 16.01 0.52
CA MET A 84 -8.09 15.67 1.83
C MET A 84 -8.62 16.58 2.94
N THR A 85 -8.74 17.87 2.69
CA THR A 85 -9.35 18.82 3.63
C THR A 85 -10.76 18.38 4.03
N ARG A 86 -11.59 17.96 3.05
CA ARG A 86 -12.97 17.51 3.30
C ARG A 86 -13.03 16.19 4.07
N LEU A 87 -12.15 15.24 3.75
CA LEU A 87 -12.06 13.96 4.48
C LEU A 87 -11.54 14.16 5.90
N ALA A 88 -10.48 14.93 6.05
CA ALA A 88 -9.85 15.19 7.34
C ALA A 88 -10.76 16.00 8.29
N LYS A 89 -11.60 16.88 7.73
CA LYS A 89 -12.63 17.59 8.52
C LYS A 89 -13.63 16.64 9.18
N ILE A 90 -14.04 15.58 8.46
CA ILE A 90 -14.95 14.55 9.00
C ILE A 90 -14.22 13.70 10.05
N ALA A 91 -13.02 13.23 9.72
CA ALA A 91 -12.29 12.27 10.54
C ALA A 91 -11.61 12.89 11.76
N LYS A 92 -11.19 14.16 11.69
CA LYS A 92 -10.43 14.90 12.74
C LYS A 92 -9.41 13.99 13.44
N PRO A 93 -8.44 13.41 12.69
CA PRO A 93 -7.61 12.35 13.20
C PRO A 93 -6.74 12.82 14.38
N ASP A 94 -6.63 11.98 15.41
CA ASP A 94 -5.65 12.18 16.48
C ASP A 94 -4.22 11.97 15.97
N THR A 95 -4.06 10.99 15.09
CA THR A 95 -2.79 10.66 14.45
C THR A 95 -3.00 10.55 12.94
N CYS A 96 -2.16 11.20 12.14
CA CYS A 96 -2.11 10.94 10.71
C CYS A 96 -0.85 10.16 10.34
N VAL A 97 -0.98 9.30 9.33
CA VAL A 97 0.12 8.54 8.73
C VAL A 97 0.16 8.83 7.23
N ILE A 98 1.32 9.25 6.71
CA ILE A 98 1.54 9.39 5.27
C ILE A 98 2.61 8.40 4.84
N THR A 99 2.22 7.45 3.97
CA THR A 99 3.09 6.33 3.59
C THR A 99 4.20 6.73 2.62
N ASN A 100 3.88 7.52 1.60
CA ASN A 100 4.83 8.03 0.60
C ASN A 100 4.17 9.06 -0.33
N ILE A 101 5.01 9.79 -1.09
CA ILE A 101 4.64 10.76 -2.13
C ILE A 101 5.17 10.27 -3.48
N GLY A 102 4.36 9.51 -4.18
CA GLY A 102 4.66 8.96 -5.50
C GLY A 102 3.97 9.71 -6.64
N THR A 103 4.03 9.13 -7.83
CA THR A 103 3.41 9.63 -9.07
C THR A 103 2.00 9.07 -9.24
N CYS A 104 1.05 9.53 -8.43
CA CYS A 104 -0.36 9.16 -8.54
C CYS A 104 -1.21 10.41 -8.78
N HIS A 105 -2.30 10.27 -9.56
CA HIS A 105 -3.26 11.35 -9.85
C HIS A 105 -2.58 12.61 -10.41
N LEU A 106 -1.49 12.46 -11.19
CA LEU A 106 -0.73 13.58 -11.75
C LEU A 106 -1.56 14.43 -12.70
N GLU A 107 -2.59 13.86 -13.30
CA GLU A 107 -3.53 14.60 -14.15
C GLU A 107 -4.16 15.81 -13.42
N ASN A 108 -4.50 15.64 -12.13
CA ASN A 108 -5.13 16.68 -11.32
C ASN A 108 -4.13 17.41 -10.41
N LEU A 109 -3.12 16.70 -9.91
CA LEU A 109 -2.17 17.23 -8.92
C LEU A 109 -0.88 17.79 -9.55
N GLY A 110 -0.67 17.58 -10.84
CA GLY A 110 0.46 18.10 -11.63
C GLY A 110 1.73 17.30 -11.43
N ASP A 111 2.38 17.43 -10.29
CA ASP A 111 3.65 16.78 -9.98
C ASP A 111 3.69 16.23 -8.53
N ARG A 112 4.84 15.69 -8.12
CA ARG A 112 5.01 15.17 -6.74
C ARG A 112 4.92 16.26 -5.67
N ASP A 113 5.20 17.50 -5.97
CA ASP A 113 5.02 18.61 -5.02
C ASP A 113 3.54 18.93 -4.83
N GLY A 114 2.75 18.85 -5.91
CA GLY A 114 1.28 18.90 -5.83
C GLY A 114 0.71 17.74 -5.03
N VAL A 115 1.22 16.52 -5.23
CA VAL A 115 0.81 15.36 -4.43
C VAL A 115 1.14 15.54 -2.95
N LEU A 116 2.33 16.05 -2.61
CA LEU A 116 2.70 16.37 -1.23
C LEU A 116 1.74 17.42 -0.65
N LYS A 117 1.50 18.51 -1.36
CA LYS A 117 0.60 19.60 -0.94
C LYS A 117 -0.81 19.07 -0.66
N ALA A 118 -1.38 18.29 -1.57
CA ALA A 118 -2.73 17.75 -1.42
C ALA A 118 -2.83 16.77 -0.23
N LYS A 119 -1.83 15.90 -0.03
CA LYS A 119 -1.88 14.93 1.09
C LYS A 119 -1.62 15.58 2.44
N THR A 120 -0.77 16.60 2.50
CA THR A 120 -0.50 17.33 3.75
C THR A 120 -1.62 18.27 4.18
N GLU A 121 -2.67 18.47 3.38
CA GLU A 121 -3.91 19.12 3.83
C GLU A 121 -4.52 18.44 5.08
N ILE A 122 -4.27 17.13 5.29
CA ILE A 122 -4.70 16.41 6.48
C ILE A 122 -4.21 17.07 7.77
N PHE A 123 -3.03 17.70 7.75
CA PHE A 123 -2.41 18.31 8.93
C PHE A 123 -3.27 19.40 9.58
N GLN A 124 -4.16 20.04 8.80
CA GLN A 124 -5.05 21.09 9.31
C GLN A 124 -6.02 20.56 10.40
N TYR A 125 -6.27 19.24 10.44
CA TYR A 125 -7.24 18.61 11.31
C TYR A 125 -6.63 17.59 12.26
N VAL A 126 -5.30 17.37 12.21
CA VAL A 126 -4.59 16.45 13.11
C VAL A 126 -4.51 17.06 14.51
N LYS A 127 -4.85 16.26 15.52
CA LYS A 127 -4.92 16.73 16.92
C LYS A 127 -3.62 16.50 17.71
N ARG A 128 -2.87 15.40 17.45
CA ARG A 128 -1.78 14.96 18.35
C ARG A 128 -0.48 14.56 17.65
N ASN A 129 -0.54 13.70 16.61
CA ASN A 129 0.67 13.09 16.06
C ASN A 129 0.66 13.09 14.54
N ILE A 130 1.83 13.34 13.98
CA ILE A 130 2.13 13.21 12.54
C ILE A 130 3.17 12.10 12.40
N VAL A 131 2.87 11.03 11.64
CA VAL A 131 3.75 9.89 11.39
C VAL A 131 4.09 9.85 9.91
N LEU A 132 5.35 9.97 9.55
CA LEU A 132 5.81 10.10 8.18
C LEU A 132 6.89 9.09 7.84
N ASN A 133 6.91 8.65 6.59
CA ASN A 133 8.00 7.85 6.05
C ASN A 133 9.25 8.72 5.84
N GLY A 134 10.29 8.46 6.64
CA GLY A 134 11.56 9.18 6.58
C GLY A 134 12.44 8.80 5.39
N ASP A 135 12.15 7.70 4.71
CA ASP A 135 12.85 7.27 3.50
C ASP A 135 12.26 7.93 2.23
N ASP A 136 11.12 8.60 2.34
CA ASP A 136 10.54 9.37 1.23
C ASP A 136 11.17 10.77 1.18
N ASP A 137 11.75 11.11 0.02
CA ASP A 137 12.49 12.36 -0.20
C ASP A 137 11.65 13.64 0.01
N LYS A 138 10.33 13.55 -0.23
CA LYS A 138 9.40 14.67 0.00
C LYS A 138 8.96 14.74 1.47
N LEU A 139 8.57 13.61 2.06
CA LEU A 139 8.09 13.59 3.45
C LEU A 139 9.20 13.91 4.46
N SER A 140 10.45 13.50 4.20
CA SER A 140 11.60 13.78 5.06
C SER A 140 11.92 15.29 5.19
N THR A 141 11.42 16.12 4.27
CA THR A 141 11.57 17.57 4.34
C THR A 141 10.61 18.25 5.31
N VAL A 142 9.54 17.57 5.73
CA VAL A 142 8.54 18.09 6.67
C VAL A 142 9.14 18.10 8.08
N LYS A 143 9.33 19.28 8.67
CA LYS A 143 9.99 19.41 9.99
C LYS A 143 8.99 19.57 11.13
N GLU A 144 7.97 20.38 10.93
CA GLU A 144 6.98 20.71 11.96
C GLU A 144 5.69 21.22 11.33
N TYR A 145 4.57 20.99 11.99
CA TYR A 145 3.28 21.60 11.69
C TYR A 145 2.54 21.97 12.99
N ASN A 146 2.26 23.26 13.20
CA ASN A 146 1.57 23.78 14.40
C ASN A 146 2.13 23.27 15.72
N GLY A 147 3.47 23.25 15.87
CA GLY A 147 4.16 22.76 17.07
C GLY A 147 4.28 21.24 17.16
N MET A 148 3.70 20.50 16.22
CA MET A 148 3.83 19.02 16.13
C MET A 148 5.04 18.65 15.30
N GLN A 149 6.03 18.03 15.91
CA GLN A 149 7.15 17.43 15.20
C GLN A 149 6.77 16.02 14.73
N PRO A 150 7.01 15.69 13.44
CA PRO A 150 6.73 14.35 12.94
C PRO A 150 7.54 13.26 13.65
N VAL A 151 6.91 12.11 13.83
CA VAL A 151 7.57 10.85 14.12
C VAL A 151 7.90 10.20 12.78
N PHE A 152 9.19 10.05 12.49
CA PHE A 152 9.64 9.39 11.27
C PHE A 152 9.86 7.90 11.50
N PHE A 153 9.38 7.09 10.56
CA PHE A 153 9.73 5.67 10.41
C PHE A 153 10.52 5.45 9.12
N GLY A 154 11.31 4.39 9.07
CA GLY A 154 12.23 4.09 7.96
C GLY A 154 13.69 4.06 8.41
N ASN A 155 14.63 4.11 7.49
CA ASN A 155 16.07 4.07 7.79
C ASN A 155 16.77 5.43 7.65
N GLY A 156 16.02 6.51 7.40
CA GLY A 156 16.53 7.87 7.35
C GLY A 156 17.12 8.33 8.70
N GLU A 157 18.05 9.28 8.68
CA GLU A 157 18.78 9.76 9.87
C GLU A 157 17.87 10.22 11.02
N ASN A 158 16.71 10.79 10.69
CA ASN A 158 15.76 11.32 11.66
C ASN A 158 14.71 10.29 12.13
N ALA A 159 14.80 9.04 11.66
CA ALA A 159 13.80 8.04 11.99
C ALA A 159 13.94 7.55 13.45
N SER A 160 12.79 7.61 14.16
CA SER A 160 12.67 7.09 15.54
C SER A 160 12.24 5.64 15.59
N VAL A 161 11.71 5.10 14.49
CA VAL A 161 11.35 3.69 14.30
C VAL A 161 12.07 3.20 13.05
N THR A 162 13.08 2.36 13.23
CA THR A 162 13.96 1.85 12.17
C THR A 162 13.95 0.33 12.14
N CYS A 163 14.63 -0.28 11.18
CA CYS A 163 14.83 -1.72 11.16
C CYS A 163 16.28 -2.08 10.78
N GLU A 164 16.69 -3.25 11.26
CA GLU A 164 17.96 -3.91 10.93
C GLU A 164 17.67 -5.36 10.52
N ASN A 165 18.66 -6.06 9.99
CA ASN A 165 18.58 -7.49 9.65
C ASN A 165 17.37 -7.84 8.79
N VAL A 166 17.10 -7.04 7.75
CA VAL A 166 15.95 -7.24 6.84
C VAL A 166 16.25 -8.41 5.90
N GLU A 167 15.48 -9.47 6.01
CA GLU A 167 15.62 -10.68 5.20
C GLU A 167 14.34 -10.98 4.42
N SER A 168 14.49 -11.40 3.14
CA SER A 168 13.39 -11.95 2.34
C SER A 168 13.24 -13.44 2.65
N ARG A 169 12.00 -13.86 2.89
CA ARG A 169 11.61 -15.28 3.04
C ARG A 169 10.89 -15.77 1.77
N GLY A 170 11.18 -15.12 0.65
CA GLY A 170 10.50 -15.35 -0.63
C GLY A 170 9.03 -14.95 -0.54
N LEU A 171 8.17 -15.71 -1.16
CA LEU A 171 6.71 -15.46 -1.12
C LEU A 171 6.08 -15.65 0.27
N LYS A 172 6.83 -16.21 1.23
CA LYS A 172 6.35 -16.43 2.62
C LYS A 172 6.40 -15.18 3.48
N GLY A 173 7.00 -14.10 2.97
CA GLY A 173 7.06 -12.84 3.70
C GLY A 173 8.46 -12.28 3.88
N MET A 174 8.59 -11.42 4.89
CA MET A 174 9.82 -10.76 5.30
C MET A 174 10.10 -11.03 6.76
N SER A 175 11.34 -10.83 7.19
CA SER A 175 11.67 -10.69 8.62
C SER A 175 12.60 -9.52 8.84
N CYS A 176 12.56 -8.91 10.01
CA CYS A 176 13.48 -7.86 10.41
C CYS A 176 13.49 -7.66 11.92
N ASP A 177 14.49 -6.93 12.40
CA ASP A 177 14.55 -6.45 13.77
C ASP A 177 14.09 -4.98 13.80
N ILE A 178 12.96 -4.70 14.44
CA ILE A 178 12.44 -3.33 14.61
C ILE A 178 13.17 -2.68 15.79
N CYS A 179 13.69 -1.47 15.54
CA CYS A 179 14.42 -0.67 16.52
C CYS A 179 13.62 0.60 16.86
N LEU A 180 13.26 0.74 18.13
CA LEU A 180 12.57 1.92 18.68
C LEU A 180 13.59 2.82 19.40
N LYS A 181 13.59 4.13 19.06
CA LYS A 181 14.56 5.11 19.58
C LYS A 181 13.86 6.26 20.33
N GLY A 182 14.54 6.82 21.31
CA GLY A 182 14.06 7.99 22.05
C GLY A 182 12.67 7.76 22.65
N LYS A 183 11.74 8.67 22.41
CA LYS A 183 10.36 8.59 22.95
C LYS A 183 9.52 7.42 22.39
N MET A 184 10.00 6.73 21.37
CA MET A 184 9.34 5.52 20.88
C MET A 184 9.74 4.28 21.70
N ALA A 185 10.89 4.28 22.34
CA ALA A 185 11.31 3.24 23.28
C ALA A 185 10.64 3.40 24.66
N GLU A 186 10.46 2.31 25.40
CA GLU A 186 9.73 2.32 26.68
C GLU A 186 10.41 3.18 27.74
N ASN A 187 11.73 3.11 27.82
CA ASN A 187 12.52 3.83 28.83
C ASN A 187 13.43 4.91 28.22
N GLY A 188 13.18 5.31 26.97
CA GLY A 188 14.03 6.23 26.23
C GLY A 188 15.33 5.63 25.69
N GLU A 189 15.66 4.39 26.05
CA GLU A 189 16.80 3.64 25.55
C GLU A 189 16.41 2.87 24.26
N LEU A 190 17.40 2.51 23.44
CA LEU A 190 17.17 1.71 22.25
C LEU A 190 16.52 0.37 22.62
N GLN A 191 15.36 0.10 22.04
CA GLN A 191 14.65 -1.16 22.19
C GLN A 191 14.56 -1.86 20.83
N THR A 192 15.01 -3.10 20.75
CA THR A 192 15.00 -3.90 19.52
C THR A 192 14.22 -5.20 19.74
N PHE A 193 13.40 -5.59 18.77
CA PHE A 193 12.68 -6.86 18.77
C PHE A 193 12.48 -7.39 17.36
N HIS A 194 12.56 -8.71 17.25
CA HIS A 194 12.39 -9.43 15.98
C HIS A 194 10.91 -9.58 15.60
N VAL A 195 10.61 -9.42 14.29
CA VAL A 195 9.27 -9.65 13.74
C VAL A 195 9.34 -10.46 12.44
N ASP A 196 8.38 -11.37 12.27
CA ASP A 196 8.06 -12.06 11.04
C ASP A 196 6.85 -11.40 10.39
N ILE A 197 7.01 -10.87 9.18
CA ILE A 197 5.94 -10.20 8.44
C ILE A 197 5.39 -11.20 7.42
N PRO A 198 4.15 -11.69 7.54
CA PRO A 198 3.63 -12.79 6.73
C PRO A 198 3.26 -12.40 5.30
N MET A 199 3.77 -11.28 4.82
CA MET A 199 3.55 -10.79 3.45
C MET A 199 4.89 -10.41 2.81
N PRO A 200 5.11 -10.76 1.52
CA PRO A 200 6.37 -10.51 0.84
C PRO A 200 6.52 -9.05 0.41
N GLY A 201 7.78 -8.67 0.21
CA GLY A 201 8.18 -7.38 -0.34
C GLY A 201 8.67 -6.38 0.71
N ARG A 202 9.75 -5.68 0.36
CA ARG A 202 10.38 -4.70 1.26
C ARG A 202 9.44 -3.58 1.72
N HIS A 203 8.44 -3.23 0.90
CA HIS A 203 7.41 -2.25 1.26
C HIS A 203 6.59 -2.68 2.49
N MET A 204 6.46 -3.99 2.74
CA MET A 204 5.77 -4.49 3.93
C MET A 204 6.57 -4.25 5.22
N VAL A 205 7.91 -4.20 5.13
CA VAL A 205 8.75 -3.76 6.26
C VAL A 205 8.44 -2.31 6.61
N SER A 206 8.36 -1.41 5.61
CA SER A 206 7.98 -0.01 5.83
C SER A 206 6.59 0.13 6.47
N ASN A 207 5.61 -0.70 6.05
CA ASN A 207 4.27 -0.72 6.66
C ASN A 207 4.31 -1.20 8.11
N ALA A 208 5.15 -2.20 8.42
CA ALA A 208 5.36 -2.68 9.78
C ALA A 208 6.01 -1.62 10.69
N LEU A 209 6.97 -0.85 10.17
CA LEU A 209 7.56 0.28 10.90
C LEU A 209 6.53 1.39 11.20
N ALA A 210 5.68 1.72 10.23
CA ALA A 210 4.57 2.65 10.45
C ALA A 210 3.61 2.16 11.53
N ALA A 211 3.29 0.86 11.53
CA ALA A 211 2.42 0.25 12.53
C ALA A 211 3.08 0.21 13.92
N ALA A 212 4.38 -0.04 13.99
CA ALA A 212 5.14 0.02 15.23
C ALA A 212 5.14 1.44 15.81
N ALA A 213 5.35 2.47 14.97
CA ALA A 213 5.26 3.87 15.39
C ALA A 213 3.87 4.20 15.98
N VAL A 214 2.80 3.85 15.26
CA VAL A 214 1.42 4.07 15.74
C VAL A 214 1.17 3.26 17.02
N GLY A 215 1.51 1.97 17.07
CA GLY A 215 1.35 1.14 18.27
C GLY A 215 1.99 1.76 19.50
N ARG A 216 3.20 2.28 19.37
CA ARG A 216 3.89 2.98 20.48
C ARG A 216 3.19 4.26 20.92
N LEU A 217 2.69 5.06 19.97
CA LEU A 217 1.94 6.29 20.28
C LEU A 217 0.65 5.98 21.04
N TYR A 218 0.05 4.81 20.84
CA TYR A 218 -1.15 4.35 21.58
C TYR A 218 -0.81 3.41 22.76
N GLY A 219 0.44 3.34 23.16
CA GLY A 219 0.88 2.68 24.39
C GLY A 219 0.86 1.16 24.32
N LEU A 220 1.06 0.56 23.15
CA LEU A 220 1.34 -0.86 22.99
C LEU A 220 2.82 -1.13 23.31
N ASN A 221 3.10 -2.25 23.96
CA ASN A 221 4.47 -2.72 24.17
C ASN A 221 5.02 -3.46 22.94
N ALA A 222 6.32 -3.80 22.97
CA ALA A 222 6.98 -4.47 21.84
C ALA A 222 6.35 -5.83 21.50
N GLU A 223 5.92 -6.60 22.49
CA GLU A 223 5.28 -7.89 22.29
C GLU A 223 3.93 -7.77 21.60
N GLN A 224 3.10 -6.83 22.01
CA GLN A 224 1.82 -6.55 21.35
C GLN A 224 2.01 -6.08 19.91
N ILE A 225 3.00 -5.21 19.65
CA ILE A 225 3.32 -4.76 18.30
C ILE A 225 3.77 -5.94 17.44
N LYS A 226 4.67 -6.78 17.96
CA LYS A 226 5.12 -8.00 17.29
C LYS A 226 3.92 -8.90 16.93
N ASN A 227 3.11 -9.26 17.92
CA ASN A 227 1.95 -10.15 17.72
C ASN A 227 1.00 -9.60 16.65
N GLY A 228 0.71 -8.29 16.69
CA GLY A 228 -0.14 -7.65 15.71
C GLY A 228 0.43 -7.65 14.29
N ILE A 229 1.76 -7.49 14.12
CA ILE A 229 2.41 -7.60 12.81
C ILE A 229 2.38 -9.05 12.30
N GLU A 230 2.71 -10.02 13.14
CA GLU A 230 2.78 -11.43 12.79
C GLU A 230 1.40 -12.08 12.53
N SER A 231 0.32 -11.51 13.08
CA SER A 231 -1.06 -11.95 12.87
C SER A 231 -1.75 -11.30 11.66
N LEU A 232 -1.01 -10.57 10.81
CA LEU A 232 -1.56 -9.90 9.65
C LEU A 232 -2.16 -10.92 8.66
N GLU A 233 -3.42 -10.72 8.29
CA GLU A 233 -4.13 -11.53 7.29
C GLU A 233 -4.00 -10.91 5.88
N PRO A 234 -3.85 -11.73 4.84
CA PRO A 234 -3.85 -11.27 3.45
C PRO A 234 -5.17 -10.58 3.07
N VAL A 235 -5.08 -9.60 2.17
CA VAL A 235 -6.24 -8.91 1.60
C VAL A 235 -6.32 -9.22 0.11
N SER A 236 -7.47 -9.68 -0.37
CA SER A 236 -7.70 -9.96 -1.79
C SER A 236 -7.32 -8.76 -2.67
N GLY A 237 -6.63 -9.02 -3.77
CA GLY A 237 -6.13 -7.99 -4.68
C GLY A 237 -4.92 -7.19 -4.17
N ARG A 238 -4.33 -7.58 -3.02
CA ARG A 238 -3.19 -6.89 -2.39
C ARG A 238 -2.12 -7.88 -1.96
N PHE A 239 -1.28 -8.32 -2.89
CA PHE A 239 -0.29 -9.37 -2.63
C PHE A 239 -0.88 -10.62 -1.97
N ASN A 240 -2.09 -10.98 -2.36
CA ASN A 240 -2.75 -12.17 -1.85
C ASN A 240 -2.18 -13.40 -2.57
N MET A 241 -1.57 -14.31 -1.81
CA MET A 241 -1.00 -15.54 -2.33
C MET A 241 -2.07 -16.62 -2.40
N ILE A 242 -2.38 -17.08 -3.62
CA ILE A 242 -3.36 -18.11 -3.87
C ILE A 242 -2.64 -19.33 -4.44
N GLU A 243 -2.56 -20.38 -3.64
CA GLU A 243 -2.03 -21.67 -4.08
C GLU A 243 -3.15 -22.50 -4.68
N THR A 244 -2.92 -23.01 -5.89
CA THR A 244 -3.81 -23.95 -6.57
C THR A 244 -3.04 -25.25 -6.86
N ASP A 245 -3.71 -26.28 -7.36
CA ASP A 245 -3.05 -27.53 -7.76
C ASP A 245 -2.01 -27.34 -8.87
N LYS A 246 -2.10 -26.23 -9.63
CA LYS A 246 -1.23 -25.95 -10.79
C LYS A 246 -0.33 -24.76 -10.62
N PHE A 247 -0.75 -23.73 -9.91
CA PHE A 247 -0.09 -22.43 -9.88
C PHE A 247 0.06 -21.87 -8.48
N MET A 248 1.10 -21.04 -8.31
CA MET A 248 1.13 -20.05 -7.26
C MET A 248 0.72 -18.69 -7.88
N ILE A 249 -0.42 -18.13 -7.50
CA ILE A 249 -0.93 -16.86 -8.01
C ILE A 249 -0.63 -15.76 -7.00
N VAL A 250 0.04 -14.71 -7.45
CA VAL A 250 0.24 -13.46 -6.69
C VAL A 250 -0.84 -12.48 -7.16
N ASP A 251 -1.96 -12.46 -6.44
CA ASP A 251 -3.08 -11.57 -6.72
C ASP A 251 -2.79 -10.17 -6.16
N ASP A 252 -2.35 -9.28 -7.04
CA ASP A 252 -2.14 -7.86 -6.74
C ASP A 252 -2.88 -6.97 -7.75
N CYS A 253 -4.09 -7.41 -8.14
CA CYS A 253 -4.85 -6.86 -9.26
C CYS A 253 -5.81 -5.71 -8.89
N TYR A 254 -5.83 -5.26 -7.63
CA TYR A 254 -6.75 -4.20 -7.21
C TYR A 254 -6.47 -2.87 -7.91
N ASN A 255 -5.22 -2.43 -8.01
CA ASN A 255 -4.82 -1.21 -8.72
C ASN A 255 -3.34 -1.25 -9.08
N ALA A 256 -2.93 -0.39 -10.02
CA ALA A 256 -1.57 -0.30 -10.49
C ALA A 256 -1.10 1.16 -10.67
N ASN A 257 0.16 1.39 -10.34
CA ASN A 257 0.93 2.57 -10.69
C ASN A 257 2.41 2.16 -10.83
N PRO A 258 3.29 3.01 -11.36
CA PRO A 258 4.68 2.64 -11.65
C PRO A 258 5.44 2.08 -10.43
N MET A 259 5.28 2.69 -9.25
CA MET A 259 5.94 2.24 -8.03
C MET A 259 5.44 0.87 -7.58
N SER A 260 4.13 0.66 -7.55
CA SER A 260 3.55 -0.62 -7.13
C SER A 260 3.82 -1.73 -8.13
N MET A 261 3.85 -1.45 -9.45
CA MET A 261 4.22 -2.42 -10.49
C MET A 261 5.65 -2.94 -10.27
N LYS A 262 6.61 -2.03 -10.04
CA LYS A 262 8.01 -2.40 -9.78
C LYS A 262 8.14 -3.23 -8.51
N ALA A 263 7.49 -2.82 -7.42
CA ALA A 263 7.51 -3.58 -6.17
C ALA A 263 6.93 -5.00 -6.32
N SER A 264 5.89 -5.17 -7.15
CA SER A 264 5.30 -6.48 -7.41
C SER A 264 6.20 -7.37 -8.26
N LEU A 265 6.89 -6.79 -9.24
CA LEU A 265 7.91 -7.48 -10.04
C LEU A 265 9.09 -7.92 -9.18
N ASP A 266 9.52 -7.08 -8.22
CA ASP A 266 10.58 -7.45 -7.28
C ASP A 266 10.19 -8.65 -6.40
N VAL A 267 8.94 -8.73 -5.97
CA VAL A 267 8.43 -9.89 -5.23
C VAL A 267 8.34 -11.14 -6.10
N LEU A 268 7.90 -11.00 -7.37
CA LEU A 268 7.79 -12.13 -8.29
C LEU A 268 9.13 -12.85 -8.51
N GLN A 269 10.25 -12.14 -8.46
CA GLN A 269 11.59 -12.73 -8.60
C GLN A 269 11.90 -13.81 -7.57
N ASP A 270 11.27 -13.71 -6.38
CA ASP A 270 11.42 -14.69 -5.29
C ASP A 270 10.47 -15.88 -5.44
N GLY A 271 9.66 -15.92 -6.50
CA GLY A 271 8.75 -17.01 -6.82
C GLY A 271 9.48 -18.32 -7.16
N LEU A 272 8.80 -19.43 -6.91
CA LEU A 272 9.29 -20.76 -7.29
C LEU A 272 8.90 -21.10 -8.75
N GLY A 273 9.66 -21.96 -9.37
CA GLY A 273 9.40 -22.40 -10.74
C GLY A 273 9.59 -21.27 -11.77
N ARG A 274 8.81 -21.34 -12.85
CA ARG A 274 8.78 -20.31 -13.89
C ARG A 274 7.95 -19.11 -13.40
N LYS A 275 8.48 -17.91 -13.57
CA LYS A 275 7.89 -16.65 -13.10
C LYS A 275 7.26 -15.90 -14.25
N VAL A 276 5.94 -15.68 -14.15
CA VAL A 276 5.12 -15.05 -15.19
C VAL A 276 4.49 -13.79 -14.63
N ALA A 277 4.75 -12.65 -15.27
CA ALA A 277 4.06 -11.40 -14.95
C ALA A 277 2.93 -11.15 -15.95
N ILE A 278 1.69 -10.96 -15.50
CA ILE A 278 0.54 -10.53 -16.30
C ILE A 278 0.25 -9.09 -15.87
N LEU A 279 0.62 -8.13 -16.74
CA LEU A 279 0.57 -6.70 -16.44
C LEU A 279 -0.39 -5.99 -17.38
N GLY A 280 -1.30 -5.20 -16.82
CA GLY A 280 -2.22 -4.36 -17.58
C GLY A 280 -1.86 -2.88 -17.53
N ASP A 281 -2.70 -2.05 -18.17
CA ASP A 281 -2.54 -0.61 -18.19
C ASP A 281 -2.62 0.00 -16.79
N MET A 282 -1.84 1.07 -16.59
CA MET A 282 -1.89 1.95 -15.42
C MET A 282 -2.64 3.23 -15.79
N GLY A 283 -3.70 3.56 -15.05
CA GLY A 283 -4.51 4.76 -15.26
C GLY A 283 -4.05 5.97 -14.45
N GLU A 284 -4.60 7.14 -14.77
CA GLU A 284 -4.46 8.40 -14.02
C GLU A 284 -3.02 8.94 -13.92
N LEU A 285 -2.20 8.66 -14.94
CA LEU A 285 -0.78 9.04 -14.98
C LEU A 285 -0.52 10.38 -15.69
N GLY A 286 -1.57 10.99 -16.28
CA GLY A 286 -1.46 12.27 -16.99
C GLY A 286 -0.63 12.15 -18.28
N THR A 287 0.03 13.24 -18.66
CA THR A 287 0.77 13.34 -19.94
C THR A 287 1.97 12.40 -20.07
N ASP A 288 2.50 11.91 -18.95
CA ASP A 288 3.70 11.08 -18.92
C ASP A 288 3.39 9.57 -18.92
N GLU A 289 2.12 9.18 -19.16
CA GLU A 289 1.66 7.80 -19.07
C GLU A 289 2.52 6.82 -19.88
N VAL A 290 2.92 7.18 -21.10
CA VAL A 290 3.78 6.34 -21.95
C VAL A 290 5.16 6.14 -21.30
N ALA A 291 5.83 7.21 -20.90
CA ALA A 291 7.16 7.14 -20.29
C ALA A 291 7.14 6.36 -18.96
N LEU A 292 6.07 6.47 -18.20
CA LEU A 292 5.88 5.73 -16.95
C LEU A 292 5.67 4.23 -17.19
N HIS A 293 4.93 3.83 -18.23
CA HIS A 293 4.81 2.44 -18.66
C HIS A 293 6.15 1.90 -19.18
N GLU A 294 6.86 2.68 -20.00
CA GLU A 294 8.21 2.33 -20.45
C GLU A 294 9.16 2.07 -19.27
N GLY A 295 9.12 2.92 -18.24
CA GLY A 295 9.92 2.75 -17.02
C GLY A 295 9.62 1.47 -16.23
N VAL A 296 8.38 0.96 -16.29
CA VAL A 296 8.03 -0.38 -15.77
C VAL A 296 8.57 -1.47 -16.67
N GLY A 297 8.52 -1.29 -17.99
CA GLY A 297 9.07 -2.23 -18.97
C GLY A 297 10.58 -2.43 -18.81
N VAL A 298 11.34 -1.35 -18.63
CA VAL A 298 12.77 -1.43 -18.31
C VAL A 298 13.01 -2.25 -17.03
N HIS A 299 12.23 -1.97 -15.97
CA HIS A 299 12.36 -2.70 -14.72
C HIS A 299 12.02 -4.19 -14.88
N ALA A 300 10.95 -4.53 -15.62
CA ALA A 300 10.58 -5.90 -15.89
C ALA A 300 11.68 -6.67 -16.64
N GLY A 301 12.34 -6.01 -17.62
CA GLY A 301 13.48 -6.58 -18.33
C GLY A 301 14.73 -6.80 -17.47
N GLN A 302 14.88 -6.04 -16.37
CA GLN A 302 15.96 -6.20 -15.39
C GLN A 302 15.67 -7.27 -14.35
N CYS A 303 14.40 -7.63 -14.15
CA CYS A 303 13.99 -8.65 -13.20
C CYS A 303 14.29 -10.06 -13.70
N ARG A 304 14.52 -10.99 -12.77
CA ARG A 304 14.69 -12.42 -13.04
C ARG A 304 13.34 -13.11 -13.18
N ILE A 305 12.59 -12.75 -14.23
CA ILE A 305 11.30 -13.35 -14.60
C ILE A 305 11.43 -14.02 -15.97
N ASP A 306 10.58 -15.02 -16.24
CA ASP A 306 10.67 -15.85 -17.44
C ASP A 306 9.71 -15.41 -18.56
N ALA A 307 8.59 -14.78 -18.18
CA ALA A 307 7.64 -14.25 -19.13
C ALA A 307 6.93 -12.98 -18.61
N CYS A 308 6.63 -12.08 -19.53
CA CYS A 308 5.87 -10.86 -19.28
C CYS A 308 4.73 -10.77 -20.31
N ILE A 309 3.49 -10.86 -19.86
CA ILE A 309 2.28 -10.75 -20.66
C ILE A 309 1.69 -9.38 -20.41
N CYS A 310 1.73 -8.52 -21.42
CA CYS A 310 1.27 -7.13 -21.32
C CYS A 310 -0.07 -6.98 -22.03
N VAL A 311 -1.06 -6.43 -21.34
CA VAL A 311 -2.46 -6.36 -21.79
C VAL A 311 -2.94 -4.93 -21.83
N GLY A 312 -3.34 -4.48 -23.00
CA GLY A 312 -3.84 -3.13 -23.21
C GLY A 312 -2.91 -2.24 -24.05
N PRO A 313 -3.40 -1.11 -24.51
CA PRO A 313 -2.65 -0.22 -25.41
C PRO A 313 -1.44 0.42 -24.73
N LEU A 314 -1.52 0.81 -23.46
CA LEU A 314 -0.40 1.41 -22.72
C LEU A 314 0.57 0.36 -22.23
N ALA A 315 0.11 -0.82 -21.81
CA ALA A 315 0.97 -1.94 -21.45
C ALA A 315 1.81 -2.46 -22.62
N ALA A 316 1.45 -2.15 -23.89
CA ALA A 316 2.28 -2.39 -25.04
C ALA A 316 3.65 -1.71 -24.94
N HIS A 317 3.75 -0.54 -24.29
CA HIS A 317 5.01 0.15 -24.02
C HIS A 317 5.86 -0.57 -22.96
N ILE A 318 5.21 -1.22 -21.97
CA ILE A 318 5.91 -2.12 -21.03
C ILE A 318 6.56 -3.26 -21.82
N ALA A 319 5.79 -3.91 -22.70
CA ALA A 319 6.25 -5.04 -23.51
C ALA A 319 7.44 -4.64 -24.41
N GLU A 320 7.36 -3.50 -25.07
CA GLU A 320 8.42 -3.01 -25.94
C GLU A 320 9.74 -2.81 -25.18
N LYS A 321 9.69 -2.09 -24.07
CA LYS A 321 10.90 -1.81 -23.27
C LYS A 321 11.43 -3.04 -22.56
N ALA A 322 10.57 -3.94 -22.09
CA ALA A 322 11.00 -5.20 -21.51
C ALA A 322 11.79 -6.04 -22.52
N SER A 323 11.29 -6.18 -23.76
CA SER A 323 11.99 -6.88 -24.83
C SER A 323 13.31 -6.20 -25.25
N GLN A 324 13.35 -4.86 -25.28
CA GLN A 324 14.57 -4.11 -25.58
C GLN A 324 15.64 -4.26 -24.48
N THR A 325 15.20 -4.32 -23.21
CA THR A 325 16.09 -4.43 -22.06
C THR A 325 16.62 -5.85 -21.87
N ASN A 326 15.78 -6.85 -22.13
CA ASN A 326 16.13 -8.26 -22.04
C ASN A 326 15.57 -9.02 -23.26
N PRO A 327 16.38 -9.25 -24.30
CA PRO A 327 15.94 -9.99 -25.49
C PRO A 327 15.57 -11.46 -25.23
N ASP A 328 16.06 -12.06 -24.13
CA ASP A 328 15.78 -13.45 -23.76
C ASP A 328 14.46 -13.61 -22.98
N LEU A 329 13.87 -12.50 -22.51
CA LEU A 329 12.59 -12.52 -21.84
C LEU A 329 11.46 -12.84 -22.83
N THR A 330 10.64 -13.83 -22.52
CA THR A 330 9.42 -14.11 -23.29
C THR A 330 8.41 -12.98 -23.06
N VAL A 331 8.18 -12.15 -24.08
CA VAL A 331 7.22 -11.03 -23.98
C VAL A 331 6.04 -11.27 -24.92
N ILE A 332 4.81 -11.19 -24.37
CA ILE A 332 3.55 -11.40 -25.09
C ILE A 332 2.74 -10.11 -24.97
N ARG A 333 2.08 -9.74 -26.07
CA ARG A 333 1.17 -8.58 -26.11
C ARG A 333 -0.23 -9.05 -26.39
N GLU A 334 -1.17 -8.64 -25.54
CA GLU A 334 -2.59 -8.82 -25.74
C GLU A 334 -3.28 -7.46 -25.81
N LYS A 335 -4.23 -7.31 -26.73
CA LYS A 335 -4.90 -6.02 -26.93
C LYS A 335 -5.84 -5.66 -25.78
N ASP A 336 -6.48 -6.67 -25.17
CA ASP A 336 -7.51 -6.53 -24.15
C ASP A 336 -7.65 -7.78 -23.28
N LEU A 337 -8.47 -7.69 -22.23
CA LEU A 337 -8.74 -8.78 -21.30
C LEU A 337 -9.39 -9.99 -21.99
N GLU A 338 -10.26 -9.79 -22.98
CA GLU A 338 -10.94 -10.89 -23.67
C GLU A 338 -9.94 -11.75 -24.45
N SER A 339 -9.02 -11.13 -25.18
CA SER A 339 -7.97 -11.84 -25.91
C SER A 339 -7.01 -12.56 -24.96
N LEU A 340 -6.64 -11.94 -23.83
CA LEU A 340 -5.87 -12.61 -22.80
C LEU A 340 -6.58 -13.86 -22.30
N LEU A 341 -7.82 -13.76 -21.83
CA LEU A 341 -8.58 -14.89 -21.27
C LEU A 341 -8.72 -16.05 -22.25
N LYS A 342 -8.92 -15.74 -23.53
CA LYS A 342 -9.01 -16.75 -24.60
C LYS A 342 -7.72 -17.53 -24.77
N ASN A 343 -6.57 -16.88 -24.61
CA ASN A 343 -5.26 -17.45 -24.88
C ASN A 343 -4.49 -17.89 -23.60
N LEU A 344 -5.05 -17.62 -22.41
CA LEU A 344 -4.38 -17.76 -21.11
C LEU A 344 -3.75 -19.15 -20.93
N ASN A 345 -4.49 -20.22 -21.31
CA ASN A 345 -4.04 -21.60 -21.26
C ASN A 345 -2.77 -21.89 -22.07
N THR A 346 -2.46 -21.07 -23.08
CA THR A 346 -1.27 -21.24 -23.92
C THR A 346 -0.04 -20.56 -23.33
N TYR A 347 -0.25 -19.61 -22.42
CA TYR A 347 0.81 -18.78 -21.85
C TYR A 347 1.34 -19.31 -20.51
N VAL A 348 0.47 -19.97 -19.72
CA VAL A 348 0.80 -20.47 -18.40
C VAL A 348 0.95 -22.00 -18.37
N LYS A 349 1.78 -22.50 -17.46
CA LYS A 349 2.10 -23.93 -17.34
C LYS A 349 2.05 -24.36 -15.87
N PRO A 350 1.67 -25.60 -15.56
CA PRO A 350 1.77 -26.10 -14.20
C PRO A 350 3.15 -25.85 -13.58
N GLY A 351 3.17 -25.40 -12.34
CA GLY A 351 4.38 -25.01 -11.63
C GLY A 351 4.78 -23.54 -11.78
N ASP A 352 4.01 -22.72 -12.55
CA ASP A 352 4.28 -21.29 -12.67
C ASP A 352 3.93 -20.56 -11.37
N THR A 353 4.74 -19.53 -11.03
CA THR A 353 4.36 -18.44 -10.14
C THR A 353 3.92 -17.26 -11.00
N ILE A 354 2.66 -16.82 -10.83
CA ILE A 354 1.99 -15.87 -11.73
C ILE A 354 1.60 -14.61 -10.96
N LEU A 355 2.21 -13.47 -11.28
CA LEU A 355 1.77 -12.16 -10.81
C LEU A 355 0.65 -11.64 -11.72
N VAL A 356 -0.44 -11.18 -11.12
CA VAL A 356 -1.56 -10.52 -11.83
C VAL A 356 -1.71 -9.10 -11.30
N LYS A 357 -1.46 -8.09 -12.17
CA LYS A 357 -1.52 -6.69 -11.77
C LYS A 357 -1.93 -5.73 -12.87
N ALA A 358 -2.94 -4.90 -12.58
CA ALA A 358 -3.42 -3.83 -13.46
C ALA A 358 -4.18 -2.77 -12.68
N SER A 359 -4.51 -1.65 -13.32
CA SER A 359 -5.47 -0.69 -12.77
C SER A 359 -6.86 -1.30 -12.66
N HIS A 360 -7.63 -0.85 -11.70
CA HIS A 360 -8.93 -1.42 -11.34
C HIS A 360 -9.93 -1.51 -12.52
N PHE A 361 -9.92 -0.52 -13.43
CA PHE A 361 -10.80 -0.52 -14.59
C PHE A 361 -10.53 -1.68 -15.57
N MET A 362 -9.34 -2.30 -15.53
CA MET A 362 -8.97 -3.46 -16.35
C MET A 362 -9.64 -4.78 -15.91
N LYS A 363 -10.23 -4.81 -14.71
CA LYS A 363 -10.96 -5.96 -14.14
C LYS A 363 -10.15 -7.26 -14.10
N PHE A 364 -8.88 -7.16 -13.70
CA PHE A 364 -7.96 -8.30 -13.66
C PHE A 364 -8.29 -9.34 -12.59
N GLU A 365 -9.24 -9.08 -11.70
CA GLU A 365 -9.87 -10.13 -10.86
C GLU A 365 -10.45 -11.29 -11.68
N ASN A 366 -10.84 -11.04 -12.94
CA ASN A 366 -11.28 -12.09 -13.86
C ASN A 366 -10.12 -12.99 -14.32
N VAL A 367 -8.89 -12.45 -14.43
CA VAL A 367 -7.70 -13.25 -14.73
C VAL A 367 -7.37 -14.17 -13.56
N VAL A 368 -7.41 -13.63 -12.33
CA VAL A 368 -7.19 -14.41 -11.10
C VAL A 368 -8.20 -15.56 -11.02
N LYS A 369 -9.50 -15.26 -11.23
CA LYS A 369 -10.55 -16.25 -11.24
C LYS A 369 -10.33 -17.33 -12.30
N ALA A 370 -10.00 -16.94 -13.53
CA ALA A 370 -9.72 -17.88 -14.62
C ALA A 370 -8.55 -18.82 -14.29
N LEU A 371 -7.48 -18.29 -13.68
CA LEU A 371 -6.34 -19.10 -13.23
C LEU A 371 -6.71 -20.09 -12.11
N GLN A 372 -7.63 -19.74 -11.22
CA GLN A 372 -8.12 -20.63 -10.16
C GLN A 372 -9.02 -21.75 -10.70
N GLU A 373 -9.72 -21.52 -11.82
CA GLU A 373 -10.63 -22.47 -12.45
C GLU A 373 -9.91 -23.42 -13.42
N MET A 374 -8.62 -23.23 -13.70
CA MET A 374 -7.79 -24.05 -14.60
C MET A 374 -7.24 -25.28 -13.90
#